data_55dfdfabfb4025e63b14249fbea8580f
#
_entry.id   55dfdfabfb4025e63b14249fbea8580f
#
_cell.length_a   1.000
_cell.length_b   1.000
_cell.length_c   1.000
_cell.angle_alpha   90.00
_cell.angle_beta   90.00
_cell.angle_gamma   90.00
#
_symmetry.space_group_name_H-M   'P 1'
#
loop_
_entity.id
_entity.type
_entity.pdbx_description
1 polymer ?
#
loop_
_entity_poly.entity_id
_entity_poly.type
_entity_poly.pdbx_seq_one_letter_code
_entity_poly.pdbx_strand_id
1 'polypeptide(L)'
;MEYFNLFIKSVFVDNMIFAYFLGMCSYLAVSKTVKTSAGLGLAVTFVLVVTVPVNYLINKYLLLPGALSWISPKLSSVDLSFLTYILFIAIIAAIVQILEMVIETFTPSLYSALGIFLPLIAVNCAILGCSLFMQERNFSNVGEAAVFGLGSGIGWLLAIVAIAAIREKLRYSKVPKGLQGVGISFIITGLMGIAFMAFMGIKI
;
A
#
# COMPACT_ATOMS: atom_id res chain seq x y z
N MET A 1 3.17 23.87 -3.06
CA MET A 1 1.96 23.70 -2.20
C MET A 1 1.18 22.43 -2.58
N GLU A 2 0.97 22.16 -3.88
CA GLU A 2 0.18 21.00 -4.34
C GLU A 2 0.72 19.65 -3.89
N TYR A 3 2.03 19.41 -4.02
CA TYR A 3 2.67 18.15 -3.58
C TYR A 3 2.55 17.90 -2.07
N PHE A 4 2.64 18.97 -1.27
CA PHE A 4 2.51 18.86 0.18
C PHE A 4 1.07 18.53 0.58
N ASN A 5 0.10 19.19 -0.04
CA ASN A 5 -1.32 18.90 0.17
C ASN A 5 -1.65 17.46 -0.25
N LEU A 6 -1.14 17.01 -1.42
CA LEU A 6 -1.31 15.64 -1.89
C LEU A 6 -0.71 14.63 -0.90
N PHE A 7 0.48 14.92 -0.37
CA PHE A 7 1.13 14.06 0.62
C PHE A 7 0.30 13.93 1.90
N ILE A 8 -0.08 15.05 2.52
CA ILE A 8 -0.89 15.05 3.76
C ILE A 8 -2.23 14.36 3.53
N LYS A 9 -2.88 14.64 2.39
CA LYS A 9 -4.13 13.99 2.02
C LYS A 9 -3.97 12.47 1.90
N SER A 10 -2.91 12.01 1.25
CA SER A 10 -2.63 10.57 1.07
C SER A 10 -2.32 9.85 2.38
N VAL A 11 -1.67 10.52 3.35
CA VAL A 11 -1.34 9.92 4.65
C VAL A 11 -2.57 9.79 5.54
N PHE A 12 -3.40 10.82 5.65
CA PHE A 12 -4.45 10.91 6.66
C PHE A 12 -5.86 10.71 6.08
N VAL A 13 -6.19 11.37 4.98
CA VAL A 13 -7.55 11.36 4.42
C VAL A 13 -7.77 10.13 3.57
N ASP A 14 -6.87 9.90 2.61
CA ASP A 14 -6.93 8.77 1.67
C ASP A 14 -6.07 7.59 2.16
N ASN A 15 -6.09 7.33 3.47
CA ASN A 15 -5.34 6.24 4.06
C ASN A 15 -5.87 4.88 3.57
N MET A 16 -4.98 4.04 3.01
CA MET A 16 -5.36 2.76 2.40
C MET A 16 -6.07 1.81 3.35
N ILE A 17 -5.76 1.86 4.66
CA ILE A 17 -6.40 0.99 5.67
C ILE A 17 -7.71 1.61 6.16
N PHE A 18 -7.69 2.85 6.61
CA PHE A 18 -8.83 3.43 7.31
C PHE A 18 -9.92 3.95 6.38
N ALA A 19 -9.58 4.44 5.18
CA ALA A 19 -10.56 4.92 4.21
C ALA A 19 -11.09 3.80 3.30
N TYR A 20 -10.22 2.87 2.89
CA TYR A 20 -10.55 1.88 1.85
C TYR A 20 -10.50 0.43 2.33
N PHE A 21 -10.03 0.17 3.54
CA PHE A 21 -9.84 -1.18 4.11
C PHE A 21 -8.92 -2.09 3.27
N LEU A 22 -7.99 -1.48 2.53
CA LEU A 22 -7.05 -2.21 1.68
C LEU A 22 -5.79 -2.63 2.46
N GLY A 23 -5.32 -3.84 2.22
CA GLY A 23 -4.15 -4.39 2.91
C GLY A 23 -4.44 -4.95 4.30
N MET A 24 -5.71 -5.21 4.64
CA MET A 24 -6.12 -5.75 5.93
C MET A 24 -5.55 -7.13 6.22
N CYS A 25 -5.30 -7.96 5.21
CA CYS A 25 -4.73 -9.30 5.36
C CYS A 25 -3.34 -9.25 6.03
N SER A 26 -2.41 -8.48 5.47
CA SER A 26 -1.08 -8.29 6.04
C SER A 26 -1.09 -7.45 7.33
N TYR A 27 -1.95 -6.43 7.39
CA TYR A 27 -2.16 -5.60 8.56
C TYR A 27 -2.56 -6.41 9.80
N LEU A 28 -3.54 -7.31 9.70
CA LEU A 28 -3.99 -8.15 10.82
C LEU A 28 -3.02 -9.28 11.14
N ALA A 29 -2.42 -9.90 10.12
CA ALA A 29 -1.52 -11.04 10.29
C ALA A 29 -0.23 -10.66 11.03
N VAL A 30 0.36 -9.52 10.68
CA VAL A 30 1.71 -9.13 11.14
C VAL A 30 1.69 -8.19 12.34
N SER A 31 0.58 -7.53 12.65
CA SER A 31 0.49 -6.54 13.73
C SER A 31 0.51 -7.11 15.16
N LYS A 32 1.25 -8.22 15.39
CA LYS A 32 1.38 -8.84 16.72
C LYS A 32 2.44 -8.14 17.59
N THR A 33 3.48 -7.58 16.97
CA THR A 33 4.56 -6.86 17.64
C THR A 33 4.92 -5.60 16.86
N VAL A 34 5.27 -4.53 17.57
CA VAL A 34 5.63 -3.24 16.94
C VAL A 34 6.87 -3.38 16.05
N LYS A 35 7.86 -4.19 16.47
CA LYS A 35 9.11 -4.37 15.71
C LYS A 35 8.87 -4.99 14.32
N THR A 36 8.12 -6.09 14.24
CA THR A 36 7.81 -6.73 12.96
C THR A 36 6.88 -5.88 12.11
N SER A 37 5.93 -5.17 12.72
CA SER A 37 5.01 -4.25 12.04
C SER A 37 5.74 -3.07 11.40
N ALA A 38 6.71 -2.49 12.11
CA ALA A 38 7.53 -1.40 11.58
C ALA A 38 8.39 -1.88 10.41
N GLY A 39 9.00 -3.06 10.51
CA GLY A 39 9.79 -3.66 9.43
C GLY A 39 8.97 -3.90 8.17
N LEU A 40 7.79 -4.51 8.31
CA LEU A 40 6.88 -4.74 7.19
C LEU A 40 6.36 -3.42 6.60
N GLY A 41 6.01 -2.46 7.46
CA GLY A 41 5.53 -1.16 7.03
C GLY A 41 6.56 -0.37 6.21
N LEU A 42 7.83 -0.42 6.60
CA LEU A 42 8.92 0.16 5.82
C LEU A 42 9.09 -0.54 4.47
N ALA A 43 9.03 -1.87 4.44
CA ALA A 43 9.11 -2.64 3.20
C ALA A 43 7.96 -2.29 2.24
N VAL A 44 6.72 -2.23 2.73
CA VAL A 44 5.54 -1.82 1.94
C VAL A 44 5.69 -0.39 1.44
N THR A 45 6.17 0.54 2.27
CA THR A 45 6.41 1.94 1.87
C THR A 45 7.43 2.00 0.74
N PHE A 46 8.55 1.28 0.86
CA PHE A 46 9.56 1.21 -0.18
C PHE A 46 8.99 0.67 -1.49
N VAL A 47 8.25 -0.43 -1.43
CA VAL A 47 7.59 -1.00 -2.61
C VAL A 47 6.64 0.00 -3.27
N LEU A 48 5.82 0.71 -2.50
CA LEU A 48 4.89 1.71 -3.02
C LEU A 48 5.60 2.87 -3.71
N VAL A 49 6.71 3.36 -3.13
CA VAL A 49 7.50 4.46 -3.71
C VAL A 49 8.10 4.07 -5.06
N VAL A 50 8.46 2.81 -5.26
CA VAL A 50 9.01 2.32 -6.54
C VAL A 50 7.88 1.92 -7.50
N THR A 51 6.90 1.19 -7.03
CA THR A 51 5.86 0.56 -7.88
C THR A 51 4.90 1.58 -8.47
N VAL A 52 4.46 2.59 -7.70
CA VAL A 52 3.46 3.55 -8.18
C VAL A 52 3.99 4.40 -9.34
N PRO A 53 5.20 4.98 -9.30
CA PRO A 53 5.76 5.68 -10.45
C PRO A 53 6.02 4.78 -11.65
N VAL A 54 6.47 3.53 -11.42
CA VAL A 54 6.70 2.56 -12.51
C VAL A 54 5.38 2.22 -13.19
N ASN A 55 4.34 1.91 -12.43
CA ASN A 55 3.01 1.64 -12.97
C ASN A 55 2.42 2.87 -13.69
N TYR A 56 2.70 4.09 -13.21
CA TYR A 56 2.30 5.33 -13.89
C TYR A 56 2.97 5.43 -15.28
N LEU A 57 4.28 5.18 -15.36
CA LEU A 57 4.99 5.23 -16.63
C LEU A 57 4.44 4.18 -17.60
N ILE A 58 4.22 2.97 -17.14
CA ILE A 58 3.70 1.89 -17.98
C ILE A 58 2.27 2.18 -18.42
N ASN A 59 1.42 2.70 -17.53
CA ASN A 59 0.08 3.12 -17.89
C ASN A 59 0.12 4.19 -18.99
N LYS A 60 0.97 5.20 -18.82
CA LYS A 60 1.08 6.32 -19.75
C LYS A 60 1.66 5.93 -21.12
N TYR A 61 2.65 5.03 -21.16
CA TYR A 61 3.39 4.69 -22.38
C TYR A 61 2.91 3.40 -23.09
N LEU A 62 2.21 2.52 -22.38
CA LEU A 62 1.76 1.23 -22.94
C LEU A 62 0.24 1.06 -22.96
N LEU A 63 -0.48 1.49 -21.90
CA LEU A 63 -1.87 1.11 -21.72
C LEU A 63 -2.87 2.14 -22.23
N LEU A 64 -2.51 3.41 -22.28
CA LEU A 64 -3.41 4.44 -22.80
C LEU A 64 -3.76 4.19 -24.26
N PRO A 65 -5.02 4.38 -24.68
CA PRO A 65 -5.43 4.28 -26.08
C PRO A 65 -4.56 5.20 -26.96
N GLY A 66 -3.90 4.61 -27.95
CA GLY A 66 -2.97 5.36 -28.83
C GLY A 66 -1.52 5.45 -28.30
N ALA A 67 -1.21 4.94 -27.12
CA ALA A 67 0.16 4.91 -26.59
C ALA A 67 1.12 4.09 -27.49
N LEU A 68 0.62 3.04 -28.16
CA LEU A 68 1.41 2.20 -29.08
C LEU A 68 1.56 2.79 -30.49
N SER A 69 1.06 3.98 -30.76
CA SER A 69 1.18 4.63 -32.08
C SER A 69 2.64 4.83 -32.53
N TRP A 70 3.58 4.89 -31.59
CA TRP A 70 5.02 5.01 -31.86
C TRP A 70 5.66 3.70 -32.38
N ILE A 71 5.02 2.53 -32.13
CA ILE A 71 5.51 1.23 -32.62
C ILE A 71 4.85 0.88 -33.96
N SER A 72 3.54 1.06 -34.10
CA SER A 72 2.80 0.81 -35.33
C SER A 72 1.46 1.54 -35.38
N PRO A 73 1.15 2.26 -36.47
CA PRO A 73 -0.13 2.99 -36.59
C PRO A 73 -1.35 2.08 -36.61
N LYS A 74 -1.19 0.79 -36.93
CA LYS A 74 -2.28 -0.21 -36.88
C LYS A 74 -2.66 -0.65 -35.48
N LEU A 75 -1.78 -0.44 -34.48
CA LEU A 75 -2.02 -0.81 -33.08
C LEU A 75 -2.72 0.31 -32.29
N SER A 76 -2.89 1.50 -32.83
CA SER A 76 -3.54 2.62 -32.15
C SER A 76 -5.04 2.38 -31.86
N SER A 77 -5.67 1.43 -32.57
CA SER A 77 -7.06 1.06 -32.37
C SER A 77 -7.30 -0.07 -31.35
N VAL A 78 -6.22 -0.66 -30.82
CA VAL A 78 -6.32 -1.76 -29.84
C VAL A 78 -6.37 -1.17 -28.44
N ASP A 79 -7.49 -1.40 -27.75
CA ASP A 79 -7.67 -0.99 -26.37
C ASP A 79 -7.11 -2.08 -25.44
N LEU A 80 -6.02 -1.77 -24.76
CA LEU A 80 -5.30 -2.67 -23.85
C LEU A 80 -5.69 -2.44 -22.38
N SER A 81 -6.68 -1.60 -22.11
CA SER A 81 -7.08 -1.25 -20.74
C SER A 81 -7.53 -2.46 -19.91
N PHE A 82 -8.03 -3.52 -20.52
CA PHE A 82 -8.38 -4.75 -19.81
C PHE A 82 -7.17 -5.50 -19.25
N LEU A 83 -5.97 -5.30 -19.83
CA LEU A 83 -4.72 -5.88 -19.34
C LEU A 83 -4.09 -5.10 -18.18
N THR A 84 -4.61 -3.92 -17.84
CA THR A 84 -4.04 -3.04 -16.80
C THR A 84 -3.86 -3.77 -15.47
N TYR A 85 -4.88 -4.49 -15.03
CA TYR A 85 -4.83 -5.23 -13.76
C TYR A 85 -3.77 -6.32 -13.76
N ILE A 86 -3.68 -7.09 -14.82
CA ILE A 86 -2.73 -8.19 -14.96
C ILE A 86 -1.30 -7.64 -15.00
N LEU A 87 -1.07 -6.56 -15.76
CA LEU A 87 0.22 -5.91 -15.88
C LEU A 87 0.68 -5.30 -14.54
N PHE A 88 -0.21 -4.59 -13.85
CA PHE A 88 0.13 -4.01 -12.54
C PHE A 88 0.49 -5.08 -11.53
N ILE A 89 -0.27 -6.18 -11.46
CA ILE A 89 0.04 -7.30 -10.56
C ILE A 89 1.39 -7.94 -10.93
N ALA A 90 1.66 -8.15 -12.20
CA ALA A 90 2.92 -8.72 -12.66
C ALA A 90 4.13 -7.85 -12.31
N ILE A 91 4.00 -6.52 -12.46
CA ILE A 91 5.06 -5.57 -12.11
C ILE A 91 5.28 -5.52 -10.60
N ILE A 92 4.20 -5.48 -9.81
CA ILE A 92 4.26 -5.53 -8.36
C ILE A 92 4.99 -6.79 -7.91
N ALA A 93 4.62 -7.96 -8.45
CA ALA A 93 5.26 -9.23 -8.14
C ALA A 93 6.75 -9.24 -8.48
N ALA A 94 7.13 -8.72 -9.65
CA ALA A 94 8.53 -8.63 -10.07
C ALA A 94 9.36 -7.72 -9.15
N ILE A 95 8.84 -6.54 -8.79
CA ILE A 95 9.54 -5.61 -7.87
C ILE A 95 9.68 -6.22 -6.48
N VAL A 96 8.64 -6.86 -5.97
CA VAL A 96 8.68 -7.51 -4.65
C VAL A 96 9.65 -8.68 -4.65
N GLN A 97 9.73 -9.46 -5.73
CA GLN A 97 10.69 -10.57 -5.84
C GLN A 97 12.14 -10.06 -5.80
N ILE A 98 12.42 -8.95 -6.48
CA ILE A 98 13.75 -8.30 -6.41
C ILE A 98 14.03 -7.81 -4.98
N LEU A 99 13.06 -7.19 -4.33
CA LEU A 99 13.18 -6.73 -2.94
C LEU A 99 13.46 -7.89 -1.99
N GLU A 100 12.77 -9.02 -2.17
CA GLU A 100 12.96 -10.23 -1.37
C GLU A 100 14.39 -10.74 -1.47
N MET A 101 14.95 -10.87 -2.69
CA MET A 101 16.33 -11.26 -2.90
C MET A 101 17.34 -10.29 -2.25
N VAL A 102 17.05 -8.99 -2.32
CA VAL A 102 17.90 -7.96 -1.68
C VAL A 102 17.85 -8.08 -0.16
N ILE A 103 16.67 -8.22 0.44
CA ILE A 103 16.53 -8.37 1.90
C ILE A 103 17.19 -9.66 2.39
N GLU A 104 17.03 -10.77 1.68
CA GLU A 104 17.67 -12.04 2.00
C GLU A 104 19.19 -11.93 2.04
N THR A 105 19.78 -11.22 1.06
CA THR A 105 21.23 -11.06 0.93
C THR A 105 21.82 -10.09 1.95
N PHE A 106 21.17 -8.93 2.17
CA PHE A 106 21.73 -7.85 2.98
C PHE A 106 21.33 -7.89 4.46
N THR A 107 20.14 -8.40 4.77
CA THR A 107 19.57 -8.39 6.13
C THR A 107 18.90 -9.71 6.50
N PRO A 108 19.68 -10.82 6.66
CA PRO A 108 19.12 -12.13 6.94
C PRO A 108 18.36 -12.20 8.29
N SER A 109 18.66 -11.34 9.24
CA SER A 109 17.91 -11.25 10.50
C SER A 109 16.51 -10.68 10.31
N LEU A 110 16.34 -9.71 9.42
CA LEU A 110 15.06 -9.16 9.04
C LEU A 110 14.27 -10.15 8.17
N TYR A 111 14.97 -10.84 7.26
CA TYR A 111 14.39 -11.90 6.44
C TYR A 111 13.82 -13.03 7.31
N SER A 112 14.53 -13.53 8.31
CA SER A 112 14.02 -14.56 9.21
C SER A 112 12.85 -14.09 10.08
N ALA A 113 12.79 -12.81 10.41
CA ALA A 113 11.67 -12.22 11.18
C ALA A 113 10.42 -11.99 10.32
N LEU A 114 10.60 -11.62 9.05
CA LEU A 114 9.52 -11.34 8.09
C LEU A 114 9.18 -12.55 7.22
N GLY A 115 10.07 -13.51 7.08
CA GLY A 115 10.14 -14.66 6.19
C GLY A 115 8.85 -15.10 5.48
N ILE A 116 7.87 -15.60 6.25
CA ILE A 116 6.57 -16.06 5.71
C ILE A 116 5.70 -14.89 5.21
N PHE A 117 5.97 -13.66 5.67
CA PHE A 117 5.15 -12.48 5.37
C PHE A 117 5.64 -11.67 4.16
N LEU A 118 6.87 -11.92 3.67
CA LEU A 118 7.38 -11.24 2.48
C LEU A 118 6.52 -11.50 1.23
N PRO A 119 6.13 -12.74 0.90
CA PRO A 119 5.23 -12.98 -0.23
C PRO A 119 3.86 -12.30 -0.10
N LEU A 120 3.41 -12.02 1.14
CA LEU A 120 2.18 -11.24 1.40
C LEU A 120 2.29 -9.77 0.94
N ILE A 121 3.49 -9.25 0.73
CA ILE A 121 3.68 -7.92 0.16
C ILE A 121 3.29 -7.92 -1.32
N ALA A 122 3.64 -8.97 -2.08
CA ALA A 122 3.33 -9.07 -3.50
C ALA A 122 1.82 -9.11 -3.78
N VAL A 123 1.05 -9.78 -2.91
CA VAL A 123 -0.42 -9.87 -3.01
C VAL A 123 -1.14 -8.84 -2.13
N ASN A 124 -0.45 -7.81 -1.68
CA ASN A 124 -1.03 -6.78 -0.82
C ASN A 124 -1.96 -5.87 -1.63
N CYS A 125 -3.25 -5.94 -1.30
CA CYS A 125 -4.28 -5.15 -1.97
C CYS A 125 -4.12 -3.63 -1.77
N ALA A 126 -3.37 -3.16 -0.76
CA ALA A 126 -3.05 -1.74 -0.64
C ALA A 126 -2.11 -1.26 -1.75
N ILE A 127 -1.13 -2.08 -2.16
CA ILE A 127 -0.19 -1.73 -3.23
C ILE A 127 -0.90 -1.70 -4.58
N LEU A 128 -1.71 -2.73 -4.86
CA LEU A 128 -2.52 -2.77 -6.07
C LEU A 128 -3.54 -1.63 -6.08
N GLY A 129 -4.25 -1.41 -4.98
CA GLY A 129 -5.23 -0.34 -4.84
C GLY A 129 -4.62 1.05 -5.04
N CYS A 130 -3.43 1.29 -4.49
CA CYS A 130 -2.71 2.54 -4.70
C CYS A 130 -2.38 2.76 -6.19
N SER A 131 -1.96 1.72 -6.90
CA SER A 131 -1.69 1.77 -8.34
C SER A 131 -2.96 2.05 -9.17
N LEU A 132 -4.11 1.48 -8.76
CA LEU A 132 -5.39 1.73 -9.41
C LEU A 132 -5.91 3.14 -9.15
N PHE A 133 -5.82 3.64 -7.92
CA PHE A 133 -6.19 5.01 -7.59
C PHE A 133 -5.28 6.04 -8.28
N MET A 134 -4.01 5.72 -8.50
CA MET A 134 -3.11 6.54 -9.31
C MET A 134 -3.62 6.64 -10.75
N GLN A 135 -4.10 5.55 -11.33
CA GLN A 135 -4.68 5.54 -12.68
C GLN A 135 -5.99 6.33 -12.73
N GLU A 136 -6.88 6.14 -11.77
CA GLU A 136 -8.18 6.82 -11.70
C GLU A 136 -8.03 8.34 -11.55
N ARG A 137 -7.05 8.79 -10.78
CA ARG A 137 -6.79 10.22 -10.53
C ARG A 137 -6.11 10.93 -11.70
N ASN A 138 -5.61 10.21 -12.70
CA ASN A 138 -4.97 10.76 -13.90
C ASN A 138 -3.93 11.85 -13.58
N PHE A 139 -2.93 11.51 -12.77
CA PHE A 139 -1.86 12.44 -12.41
C PHE A 139 -1.13 12.99 -13.65
N SER A 140 -0.78 14.26 -13.61
CA SER A 140 -0.10 14.93 -14.72
C SER A 140 1.37 14.56 -14.80
N ASN A 141 2.01 14.34 -13.65
CA ASN A 141 3.44 14.13 -13.52
C ASN A 141 3.81 12.87 -12.72
N VAL A 142 4.95 12.26 -13.08
CA VAL A 142 5.54 11.15 -12.31
C VAL A 142 5.80 11.53 -10.85
N GLY A 143 6.14 12.81 -10.60
CA GLY A 143 6.37 13.33 -9.26
C GLY A 143 5.13 13.24 -8.35
N GLU A 144 3.94 13.52 -8.89
CA GLU A 144 2.68 13.37 -8.16
C GLU A 144 2.40 11.90 -7.79
N ALA A 145 2.65 10.99 -8.74
CA ALA A 145 2.53 9.56 -8.50
C ALA A 145 3.51 9.07 -7.41
N ALA A 146 4.75 9.55 -7.42
CA ALA A 146 5.74 9.22 -6.40
C ALA A 146 5.36 9.75 -5.01
N VAL A 147 4.90 11.00 -4.91
CA VAL A 147 4.45 11.60 -3.66
C VAL A 147 3.20 10.90 -3.13
N PHE A 148 2.28 10.51 -4.01
CA PHE A 148 1.09 9.73 -3.65
C PHE A 148 1.47 8.35 -3.12
N GLY A 149 2.40 7.64 -3.78
CA GLY A 149 2.92 6.35 -3.33
C GLY A 149 3.62 6.44 -1.97
N LEU A 150 4.46 7.48 -1.77
CA LEU A 150 5.14 7.74 -0.49
C LEU A 150 4.11 8.03 0.62
N GLY A 151 3.15 8.91 0.37
CA GLY A 151 2.12 9.28 1.34
C GLY A 151 1.26 8.07 1.73
N SER A 152 0.80 7.28 0.76
CA SER A 152 0.03 6.05 1.00
C SER A 152 0.83 5.02 1.79
N GLY A 153 2.13 4.87 1.51
CA GLY A 153 3.03 3.97 2.24
C GLY A 153 3.22 4.39 3.69
N ILE A 154 3.48 5.68 3.94
CA ILE A 154 3.60 6.22 5.30
C ILE A 154 2.27 6.12 6.05
N GLY A 155 1.14 6.39 5.41
CA GLY A 155 -0.18 6.20 6.00
C GLY A 155 -0.43 4.75 6.42
N TRP A 156 -0.04 3.80 5.57
CA TRP A 156 -0.13 2.37 5.88
C TRP A 156 0.81 1.96 7.02
N LEU A 157 2.06 2.45 7.02
CA LEU A 157 3.04 2.24 8.09
C LEU A 157 2.50 2.75 9.44
N LEU A 158 1.99 3.97 9.49
CA LEU A 158 1.42 4.55 10.72
C LEU A 158 0.26 3.70 11.25
N ALA A 159 -0.62 3.24 10.37
CA ALA A 159 -1.75 2.42 10.76
C ALA A 159 -1.32 1.08 11.36
N ILE A 160 -0.38 0.36 10.72
CA ILE A 160 0.05 -0.96 11.22
C ILE A 160 0.86 -0.86 12.51
N VAL A 161 1.67 0.17 12.68
CA VAL A 161 2.42 0.41 13.93
C VAL A 161 1.46 0.79 15.07
N ALA A 162 0.47 1.63 14.79
CA ALA A 162 -0.53 2.04 15.78
C ALA A 162 -1.33 0.83 16.30
N ILE A 163 -1.85 -0.03 15.41
CA ILE A 163 -2.57 -1.22 15.88
C ILE A 163 -1.65 -2.20 16.61
N ALA A 164 -0.40 -2.36 16.17
CA ALA A 164 0.54 -3.24 16.84
C ALA A 164 0.82 -2.77 18.28
N ALA A 165 1.00 -1.47 18.49
CA ALA A 165 1.19 -0.88 19.81
C ALA A 165 -0.03 -1.09 20.73
N ILE A 166 -1.24 -0.94 20.18
CA ILE A 166 -2.49 -1.20 20.91
C ILE A 166 -2.61 -2.69 21.26
N ARG A 167 -2.30 -3.59 20.32
CA ARG A 167 -2.37 -5.04 20.55
C ARG A 167 -1.35 -5.53 21.57
N GLU A 168 -0.15 -4.95 21.61
CA GLU A 168 0.83 -5.24 22.66
C GLU A 168 0.30 -4.86 24.05
N LYS A 169 -0.33 -3.69 24.19
CA LYS A 169 -0.96 -3.27 25.45
C LYS A 169 -2.16 -4.14 25.83
N LEU A 170 -2.96 -4.58 24.87
CA LEU A 170 -4.12 -5.43 25.11
C LEU A 170 -3.77 -6.81 25.65
N ARG A 171 -2.54 -7.28 25.49
CA ARG A 171 -2.06 -8.54 26.11
C ARG A 171 -2.19 -8.54 27.63
N TYR A 172 -2.10 -7.37 28.26
CA TYR A 172 -2.22 -7.20 29.70
C TYR A 172 -3.65 -6.90 30.16
N SER A 173 -4.59 -6.77 29.24
CA SER A 173 -6.00 -6.46 29.52
C SER A 173 -6.86 -7.73 29.57
N LYS A 174 -7.91 -7.71 30.40
CA LYS A 174 -8.90 -8.81 30.49
C LYS A 174 -9.92 -8.65 29.36
N VAL A 175 -9.60 -9.18 28.18
CA VAL A 175 -10.55 -9.24 27.06
C VAL A 175 -11.42 -10.49 27.18
N PRO A 176 -12.75 -10.40 26.98
CA PRO A 176 -13.66 -11.56 26.95
C PRO A 176 -13.20 -12.59 25.92
N LYS A 177 -13.29 -13.89 26.26
CA LYS A 177 -12.78 -14.99 25.42
C LYS A 177 -13.33 -14.98 23.99
N GLY A 178 -14.56 -14.55 23.77
CA GLY A 178 -15.19 -14.49 22.44
C GLY A 178 -14.66 -13.38 21.54
N LEU A 179 -14.01 -12.37 22.10
CA LEU A 179 -13.44 -11.24 21.35
C LEU A 179 -11.92 -11.32 21.20
N GLN A 180 -11.28 -12.28 21.85
CA GLN A 180 -9.83 -12.43 21.79
C GLN A 180 -9.35 -12.74 20.37
N GLY A 181 -8.22 -12.14 19.99
CA GLY A 181 -7.58 -12.37 18.70
C GLY A 181 -8.06 -11.42 17.61
N VAL A 182 -8.66 -11.95 16.55
CA VAL A 182 -9.04 -11.17 15.36
C VAL A 182 -10.22 -10.23 15.65
N GLY A 183 -11.18 -10.65 16.47
CA GLY A 183 -12.38 -9.85 16.78
C GLY A 183 -12.05 -8.49 17.39
N ILE A 184 -11.23 -8.46 18.45
CA ILE A 184 -10.83 -7.19 19.07
C ILE A 184 -10.02 -6.31 18.11
N SER A 185 -9.22 -6.91 17.22
CA SER A 185 -8.44 -6.17 16.23
C SER A 185 -9.32 -5.46 15.21
N PHE A 186 -10.42 -6.09 14.75
CA PHE A 186 -11.40 -5.44 13.88
C PHE A 186 -12.14 -4.29 14.57
N ILE A 187 -12.55 -4.47 15.82
CA ILE A 187 -13.22 -3.41 16.59
C ILE A 187 -12.29 -2.20 16.74
N ILE A 188 -11.03 -2.43 17.10
CA ILE A 188 -10.04 -1.36 17.24
C ILE A 188 -9.80 -0.66 15.90
N THR A 189 -9.66 -1.42 14.82
CA THR A 189 -9.47 -0.85 13.49
C THR A 189 -10.66 0.02 13.08
N GLY A 190 -11.89 -0.43 13.38
CA GLY A 190 -13.09 0.37 13.13
C GLY A 190 -13.11 1.67 13.94
N LEU A 191 -12.76 1.61 15.23
CA LEU A 191 -12.66 2.81 16.08
C LEU A 191 -11.57 3.78 15.60
N MET A 192 -10.40 3.24 15.16
CA MET A 192 -9.34 4.05 14.56
C MET A 192 -9.80 4.67 13.25
N GLY A 193 -10.56 3.94 12.42
CA GLY A 193 -11.15 4.45 11.19
C GLY A 193 -12.09 5.64 11.47
N ILE A 194 -12.95 5.55 12.45
CA ILE A 194 -13.83 6.65 12.87
C ILE A 194 -12.99 7.86 13.33
N ALA A 195 -11.93 7.64 14.10
CA ALA A 195 -11.03 8.71 14.53
C ALA A 195 -10.33 9.40 13.34
N PHE A 196 -9.92 8.64 12.34
CA PHE A 196 -9.32 9.18 11.12
C PHE A 196 -10.32 9.91 10.23
N MET A 197 -11.61 9.55 10.27
CA MET A 197 -12.65 10.30 9.55
C MET A 197 -12.76 11.76 10.03
N ALA A 198 -12.33 12.08 11.25
CA ALA A 198 -12.28 13.46 11.72
C ALA A 198 -11.37 14.35 10.86
N PHE A 199 -10.33 13.77 10.24
CA PHE A 199 -9.44 14.50 9.32
C PHE A 199 -10.09 14.77 7.95
N MET A 200 -11.12 14.03 7.56
CA MET A 200 -11.85 14.27 6.29
C MET A 200 -12.64 15.60 6.30
N GLY A 201 -12.96 16.13 7.49
CA GLY A 201 -13.62 17.42 7.64
C GLY A 201 -12.70 18.63 7.47
N ILE A 202 -11.39 18.42 7.44
CA ILE A 202 -10.40 19.47 7.28
C ILE A 202 -10.21 19.71 5.79
N LYS A 203 -10.71 20.85 5.28
CA LYS A 203 -10.43 21.30 3.90
C LYS A 203 -8.96 21.76 3.85
N ILE A 204 -8.09 20.90 3.35
CA ILE A 204 -6.68 21.19 3.06
C ILE A 204 -6.53 21.58 1.60
#